data_853f2096c5add67c30be7900985d7437
#
_entry.id   853f2096c5add67c30be7900985d7437
#
_cell.length_a   1.000
_cell.length_b   1.000
_cell.length_c   1.000
_cell.angle_alpha   90.00
_cell.angle_beta   90.00
_cell.angle_gamma   90.00
#
_symmetry.space_group_name_H-M   'P 1'
#
loop_
_entity.id
_entity.type
_entity.pdbx_description
1 polymer ?
#
loop_
_entity_poly.entity_id
_entity_poly.type
_entity_poly.pdbx_seq_one_letter_code
_entity_poly.pdbx_strand_id
1 'polypeptide(L)'
;MKDKIAIKKLGTIDLGIVESNPIVFHNELYRFEYIRNGKHRYRHNSIDESYFRLIRVADEAVLPAFGHGLHLGNAFVWKDRIIVTAVEDWGKSRFYQLESTNLYDWTKPEVILEHPSWQGYNTSLCRAENDFILTFELGAPAELVKVPFTMFFARSNDLKTWHIIENTSFGRDFYTGGPMLRYFSPWFYFFYLHGSYENGFQEYVARSRDLKEWELSSRNPVLSSDDDDRILAYPFDAAEIQQIRDAVNINNSDLDMCEWQGHLHMTYSWGNQRGTEFLAQATANCC
;
A
#
# COMPACT_ATOMS: atom_id res chain seq x y z
N MET A 1 -10.57 27.51 12.24
CA MET A 1 -10.24 26.08 12.26
C MET A 1 -10.48 25.58 10.84
N LYS A 2 -9.43 25.15 10.11
CA LYS A 2 -9.67 24.43 8.86
C LYS A 2 -10.26 23.07 9.24
N ASP A 3 -11.42 22.75 8.72
CA ASP A 3 -12.14 21.54 9.05
C ASP A 3 -11.26 20.30 8.75
N LYS A 4 -11.38 19.28 9.61
CA LYS A 4 -10.74 17.97 9.39
C LYS A 4 -11.33 17.42 8.08
N ILE A 5 -10.52 17.03 7.11
CA ILE A 5 -11.02 16.26 5.97
C ILE A 5 -11.69 15.02 6.56
N ALA A 6 -13.00 14.93 6.37
CA ALA A 6 -13.75 13.80 6.88
C ALA A 6 -13.55 12.62 5.93
N ILE A 7 -12.79 11.63 6.34
CA ILE A 7 -12.77 10.33 5.68
C ILE A 7 -14.09 9.64 5.99
N LYS A 8 -14.82 9.27 4.94
CA LYS A 8 -16.03 8.47 5.05
C LYS A 8 -15.71 7.04 4.66
N LYS A 9 -15.77 6.14 5.61
CA LYS A 9 -15.69 4.70 5.37
C LYS A 9 -16.91 4.23 4.58
N LEU A 10 -16.69 3.38 3.60
CA LEU A 10 -17.72 2.80 2.75
C LEU A 10 -17.90 1.31 3.04
N GLY A 11 -16.98 0.72 3.79
CA GLY A 11 -17.05 -0.64 4.31
C GLY A 11 -16.23 -1.66 3.52
N THR A 12 -16.44 -2.91 3.88
CA THR A 12 -15.71 -4.09 3.38
C THR A 12 -16.12 -4.41 1.94
N ILE A 13 -15.10 -4.65 1.11
CA ILE A 13 -15.27 -5.04 -0.30
C ILE A 13 -14.70 -6.43 -0.61
N ASP A 14 -13.79 -6.97 0.22
CA ASP A 14 -13.21 -8.29 0.03
C ASP A 14 -12.63 -8.88 1.32
N LEU A 15 -12.30 -10.17 1.29
CA LEU A 15 -11.71 -10.93 2.40
C LEU A 15 -10.30 -11.39 2.02
N GLY A 16 -9.38 -11.28 2.98
CA GLY A 16 -8.05 -11.85 2.86
C GLY A 16 -7.11 -11.09 1.92
N ILE A 17 -7.43 -9.86 1.58
CA ILE A 17 -6.56 -8.95 0.85
C ILE A 17 -6.15 -7.83 1.79
N VAL A 18 -4.87 -7.52 1.84
CA VAL A 18 -4.29 -6.49 2.69
C VAL A 18 -3.69 -5.38 1.83
N GLU A 19 -2.63 -5.70 1.10
CA GLU A 19 -1.94 -4.74 0.24
C GLU A 19 -2.74 -4.54 -1.06
N SER A 20 -3.34 -3.37 -1.16
CA SER A 20 -4.14 -2.94 -2.30
C SER A 20 -4.05 -1.44 -2.45
N ASN A 21 -4.00 -0.95 -3.68
CA ASN A 21 -4.07 0.48 -3.91
C ASN A 21 -4.93 0.87 -5.12
N PRO A 22 -5.73 1.94 -5.01
CA PRO A 22 -6.50 2.45 -6.13
C PRO A 22 -5.59 3.26 -7.07
N ILE A 23 -5.80 3.12 -8.36
CA ILE A 23 -5.11 3.87 -9.40
C ILE A 23 -6.08 4.36 -10.46
N VAL A 24 -5.74 5.47 -11.13
CA VAL A 24 -6.48 5.95 -12.29
C VAL A 24 -5.61 5.77 -13.54
N PHE A 25 -6.11 4.99 -14.49
CA PHE A 25 -5.44 4.77 -15.76
C PHE A 25 -6.44 4.95 -16.93
N HIS A 26 -6.07 5.75 -17.93
CA HIS A 26 -6.92 6.13 -19.06
C HIS A 26 -8.32 6.61 -18.64
N ASN A 27 -8.38 7.41 -17.57
CA ASN A 27 -9.61 7.98 -17.00
C ASN A 27 -10.60 6.93 -16.44
N GLU A 28 -10.14 5.74 -16.13
CA GLU A 28 -10.88 4.70 -15.42
C GLU A 28 -10.21 4.41 -14.07
N LEU A 29 -11.03 4.10 -13.06
CA LEU A 29 -10.56 3.73 -11.73
C LEU A 29 -10.37 2.23 -11.67
N TYR A 30 -9.18 1.82 -11.22
CA TYR A 30 -8.82 0.44 -10.97
C TYR A 30 -8.37 0.27 -9.53
N ARG A 31 -8.53 -0.94 -9.01
CA ARG A 31 -7.96 -1.40 -7.75
C ARG A 31 -6.86 -2.41 -8.07
N PHE A 32 -5.64 -2.10 -7.70
CA PHE A 32 -4.53 -3.03 -7.72
C PHE A 32 -4.61 -3.91 -6.46
N GLU A 33 -4.42 -5.20 -6.61
CA GLU A 33 -4.46 -6.17 -5.51
C GLU A 33 -3.27 -7.12 -5.57
N TYR A 34 -2.62 -7.31 -4.43
CA TYR A 34 -1.67 -8.38 -4.21
C TYR A 34 -2.40 -9.61 -3.66
N ILE A 35 -2.32 -10.73 -4.38
CA ILE A 35 -2.90 -12.00 -3.98
C ILE A 35 -1.79 -12.88 -3.42
N ARG A 36 -1.92 -13.25 -2.16
CA ARG A 36 -0.92 -14.01 -1.41
C ARG A 36 -0.86 -15.47 -1.88
N ASN A 37 0.30 -16.09 -1.70
CA ASN A 37 0.53 -17.50 -2.06
C ASN A 37 -0.26 -18.48 -1.16
N GLY A 38 -0.15 -19.78 -1.45
CA GLY A 38 -0.90 -20.83 -0.77
C GLY A 38 -0.69 -20.95 0.75
N LYS A 39 0.41 -20.42 1.29
CA LYS A 39 0.64 -20.35 2.74
C LYS A 39 -0.30 -19.35 3.42
N HIS A 40 -0.73 -18.35 2.66
CA HIS A 40 -1.70 -17.34 3.06
C HIS A 40 -2.90 -17.44 2.13
N ARG A 41 -3.50 -18.62 2.08
CA ARG A 41 -4.58 -18.91 1.13
C ARG A 41 -5.87 -18.24 1.56
N TYR A 42 -6.39 -17.45 0.66
CA TYR A 42 -7.68 -16.82 0.77
C TYR A 42 -8.57 -17.24 -0.40
N ARG A 43 -9.84 -16.89 -0.37
CA ARG A 43 -10.83 -17.31 -1.35
C ARG A 43 -10.46 -17.03 -2.81
N HIS A 44 -9.62 -16.03 -3.05
CA HIS A 44 -9.23 -15.62 -4.42
C HIS A 44 -7.99 -16.34 -4.96
N ASN A 45 -7.27 -17.06 -4.12
CA ASN A 45 -6.05 -17.75 -4.53
C ASN A 45 -6.25 -19.25 -4.57
N SER A 46 -6.33 -19.80 -5.80
CA SER A 46 -6.43 -21.24 -6.07
C SER A 46 -5.09 -21.91 -6.38
N ILE A 47 -4.00 -21.15 -6.46
CA ILE A 47 -2.65 -21.60 -6.78
C ILE A 47 -1.69 -21.36 -5.62
N ASP A 48 -0.53 -22.00 -5.62
CA ASP A 48 0.45 -21.94 -4.55
C ASP A 48 1.53 -20.86 -4.75
N GLU A 49 1.30 -19.91 -5.64
CA GLU A 49 2.15 -18.75 -5.82
C GLU A 49 1.37 -17.45 -5.65
N SER A 50 2.09 -16.37 -5.33
CA SER A 50 1.56 -15.02 -5.30
C SER A 50 1.43 -14.46 -6.71
N TYR A 51 0.58 -13.45 -6.88
CA TYR A 51 0.46 -12.68 -8.11
C TYR A 51 -0.22 -11.35 -7.84
N PHE A 52 -0.22 -10.48 -8.84
CA PHE A 52 -0.97 -9.23 -8.84
C PHE A 52 -2.10 -9.28 -9.84
N ARG A 53 -3.14 -8.50 -9.58
CA ARG A 53 -4.23 -8.27 -10.52
C ARG A 53 -4.76 -6.85 -10.40
N LEU A 54 -5.49 -6.44 -11.42
CA LEU A 54 -6.26 -5.21 -11.42
C LEU A 54 -7.76 -5.54 -11.49
N ILE A 55 -8.54 -4.83 -10.71
CA ILE A 55 -10.00 -4.86 -10.77
C ILE A 55 -10.46 -3.51 -11.31
N ARG A 56 -11.25 -3.50 -12.38
CA ARG A 56 -11.89 -2.27 -12.84
C ARG A 56 -13.09 -1.98 -11.93
N VAL A 57 -13.04 -0.84 -11.23
CA VAL A 57 -14.01 -0.55 -10.15
C VAL A 57 -15.44 -0.36 -10.68
N ALA A 58 -15.59 0.13 -11.90
CA ALA A 58 -16.91 0.44 -12.48
C ALA A 58 -17.84 -0.78 -12.64
N ASP A 59 -17.27 -1.97 -12.91
CA ASP A 59 -18.03 -3.20 -13.18
C ASP A 59 -17.44 -4.44 -12.50
N GLU A 60 -16.46 -4.24 -11.60
CA GLU A 60 -15.74 -5.29 -10.87
C GLU A 60 -15.06 -6.32 -11.80
N ALA A 61 -14.74 -5.93 -13.03
CA ALA A 61 -14.08 -6.80 -13.98
C ALA A 61 -12.65 -7.10 -13.55
N VAL A 62 -12.36 -8.39 -13.38
CA VAL A 62 -11.02 -8.88 -13.02
C VAL A 62 -10.15 -8.98 -14.25
N LEU A 63 -9.03 -8.28 -14.30
CA LEU A 63 -8.05 -8.35 -15.35
C LEU A 63 -7.10 -9.54 -15.15
N PRO A 64 -6.39 -9.99 -16.22
CA PRO A 64 -5.45 -11.10 -16.12
C PRO A 64 -4.40 -10.89 -15.03
N ALA A 65 -4.06 -11.98 -14.32
CA ALA A 65 -3.01 -12.00 -13.33
C ALA A 65 -1.63 -11.76 -13.96
N PHE A 66 -0.75 -11.11 -13.20
CA PHE A 66 0.63 -10.82 -13.61
C PHE A 66 1.56 -10.79 -12.40
N GLY A 67 2.87 -10.66 -12.62
CA GLY A 67 3.85 -10.58 -11.53
C GLY A 67 3.90 -11.83 -10.65
N HIS A 68 3.69 -13.00 -11.26
CA HIS A 68 3.68 -14.28 -10.57
C HIS A 68 4.98 -14.53 -9.79
N GLY A 69 4.84 -14.96 -8.53
CA GLY A 69 5.94 -15.21 -7.63
C GLY A 69 6.52 -13.95 -6.95
N LEU A 70 6.02 -12.75 -7.28
CA LEU A 70 6.37 -11.52 -6.58
C LEU A 70 5.40 -11.22 -5.44
N HIS A 71 5.84 -10.42 -4.47
CA HIS A 71 5.12 -10.12 -3.24
C HIS A 71 5.07 -8.63 -2.94
N LEU A 72 4.09 -8.20 -2.10
CA LEU A 72 3.98 -6.87 -1.51
C LEU A 72 4.07 -5.74 -2.55
N GLY A 73 3.35 -5.91 -3.66
CA GLY A 73 3.37 -4.97 -4.76
C GLY A 73 2.59 -3.69 -4.47
N ASN A 74 3.03 -2.59 -5.11
CA ASN A 74 2.34 -1.32 -5.14
C ASN A 74 2.36 -0.76 -6.57
N ALA A 75 1.23 -0.25 -7.05
CA ALA A 75 1.08 0.27 -8.40
C ALA A 75 1.09 1.80 -8.42
N PHE A 76 1.80 2.37 -9.39
CA PHE A 76 1.89 3.80 -9.63
C PHE A 76 1.67 4.11 -11.11
N VAL A 77 0.86 5.12 -11.40
CA VAL A 77 0.60 5.55 -12.77
C VAL A 77 1.45 6.76 -13.13
N TRP A 78 2.16 6.66 -14.24
CA TRP A 78 2.92 7.77 -14.81
C TRP A 78 2.68 7.87 -16.31
N LYS A 79 2.04 8.96 -16.73
CA LYS A 79 1.61 9.19 -18.13
C LYS A 79 0.71 8.04 -18.61
N ASP A 80 1.18 7.33 -19.64
CA ASP A 80 0.51 6.22 -20.32
C ASP A 80 0.94 4.82 -19.83
N ARG A 81 1.53 4.73 -18.63
CA ARG A 81 2.02 3.45 -18.06
C ARG A 81 1.63 3.28 -16.61
N ILE A 82 1.41 2.04 -16.25
CA ILE A 82 1.37 1.59 -14.86
C ILE A 82 2.74 0.97 -14.55
N ILE A 83 3.31 1.37 -13.43
CA ILE A 83 4.57 0.87 -12.89
C ILE A 83 4.23 0.16 -11.59
N VAL A 84 4.64 -1.08 -11.44
CA VAL A 84 4.49 -1.84 -10.20
C VAL A 84 5.87 -2.09 -9.62
N THR A 85 6.04 -1.76 -8.35
CA THR A 85 7.21 -2.12 -7.56
C THR A 85 6.83 -3.22 -6.58
N ALA A 86 7.73 -4.17 -6.35
CA ALA A 86 7.46 -5.37 -5.56
C ALA A 86 8.75 -5.95 -4.98
N VAL A 87 8.64 -6.96 -4.11
CA VAL A 87 9.76 -7.73 -3.60
C VAL A 87 9.76 -9.16 -4.13
N GLU A 88 10.92 -9.82 -4.08
CA GLU A 88 11.08 -11.21 -4.49
C GLU A 88 10.25 -12.17 -3.63
N ASP A 89 10.26 -11.97 -2.33
CA ASP A 89 9.48 -12.67 -1.31
C ASP A 89 9.62 -11.87 0.00
N TRP A 90 8.81 -12.18 0.99
CA TRP A 90 8.85 -11.55 2.32
C TRP A 90 10.24 -11.68 2.95
N GLY A 91 10.85 -10.53 3.27
CA GLY A 91 12.17 -10.48 3.87
C GLY A 91 13.31 -10.91 2.94
N LYS A 92 13.12 -10.91 1.64
CA LYS A 92 14.20 -11.10 0.66
C LYS A 92 14.87 -9.77 0.30
N SER A 93 15.99 -9.87 -0.41
CA SER A 93 16.93 -8.76 -0.58
C SER A 93 16.73 -7.93 -1.85
N ARG A 94 15.80 -8.32 -2.71
CA ARG A 94 15.61 -7.70 -4.02
C ARG A 94 14.26 -7.02 -4.16
N PHE A 95 14.32 -5.81 -4.70
CA PHE A 95 13.14 -5.07 -5.14
C PHE A 95 13.08 -5.05 -6.66
N TYR A 96 11.90 -5.26 -7.18
CA TYR A 96 11.63 -5.39 -8.61
C TYR A 96 10.69 -4.28 -9.09
N GLN A 97 10.80 -4.01 -10.40
CA GLN A 97 9.86 -3.18 -11.14
C GLN A 97 9.37 -3.93 -12.37
N LEU A 98 8.11 -3.77 -12.70
CA LEU A 98 7.50 -4.18 -13.96
C LEU A 98 6.50 -3.12 -14.40
N GLU A 99 6.20 -3.05 -15.70
CA GLU A 99 5.34 -2.00 -16.25
C GLU A 99 4.44 -2.52 -17.38
N SER A 100 3.31 -1.82 -17.54
CA SER A 100 2.36 -2.05 -18.63
C SER A 100 1.81 -0.74 -19.17
N THR A 101 1.54 -0.69 -20.47
CA THR A 101 0.85 0.42 -21.15
C THR A 101 -0.58 0.10 -21.55
N ASN A 102 -1.03 -1.15 -21.35
CA ASN A 102 -2.33 -1.60 -21.83
C ASN A 102 -3.10 -2.50 -20.83
N LEU A 103 -2.57 -2.69 -19.60
CA LEU A 103 -3.14 -3.52 -18.55
C LEU A 103 -3.03 -5.06 -18.75
N TYR A 104 -2.64 -5.51 -19.92
CA TYR A 104 -2.64 -6.93 -20.30
C TYR A 104 -1.22 -7.48 -20.50
N ASP A 105 -0.36 -6.69 -21.15
CA ASP A 105 1.02 -7.06 -21.43
C ASP A 105 1.93 -6.37 -20.43
N TRP A 106 2.67 -7.15 -19.66
CA TRP A 106 3.58 -6.68 -18.62
C TRP A 106 5.03 -7.01 -19.00
N THR A 107 5.93 -6.09 -18.73
CA THR A 107 7.37 -6.36 -18.88
C THR A 107 7.80 -7.48 -17.93
N LYS A 108 8.94 -8.10 -18.22
CA LYS A 108 9.59 -8.97 -17.24
C LYS A 108 10.03 -8.14 -16.04
N PRO A 109 9.92 -8.68 -14.81
CA PRO A 109 10.41 -8.00 -13.62
C PRO A 109 11.91 -7.69 -13.73
N GLU A 110 12.29 -6.44 -13.50
CA GLU A 110 13.69 -6.00 -13.45
C GLU A 110 14.06 -5.64 -12.01
N VAL A 111 15.26 -6.05 -11.58
CA VAL A 111 15.79 -5.69 -10.25
C VAL A 111 16.17 -4.21 -10.27
N ILE A 112 15.57 -3.43 -9.37
CA ILE A 112 15.84 -2.00 -9.25
C ILE A 112 16.70 -1.64 -8.04
N LEU A 113 16.61 -2.41 -6.97
CA LEU A 113 17.43 -2.28 -5.76
C LEU A 113 17.73 -3.67 -5.22
N GLU A 114 18.98 -3.90 -4.77
CA GLU A 114 19.34 -5.10 -4.04
C GLU A 114 20.51 -4.84 -3.08
N HIS A 115 20.52 -5.58 -1.97
CA HIS A 115 21.67 -5.68 -1.10
C HIS A 115 21.59 -6.98 -0.28
N PRO A 116 22.66 -7.79 -0.21
CA PRO A 116 22.60 -9.15 0.34
C PRO A 116 22.18 -9.23 1.81
N SER A 117 22.33 -8.16 2.58
CA SER A 117 21.91 -8.12 4.00
C SER A 117 20.49 -7.57 4.22
N TRP A 118 19.79 -7.12 3.18
CA TRP A 118 18.48 -6.55 3.35
C TRP A 118 17.39 -7.61 3.52
N GLN A 119 16.40 -7.27 4.31
CA GLN A 119 15.12 -7.94 4.36
C GLN A 119 14.05 -6.93 3.94
N GLY A 120 13.69 -6.97 2.66
CA GLY A 120 12.76 -6.05 2.03
C GLY A 120 11.29 -6.47 2.18
N TYR A 121 10.43 -5.48 2.23
CA TYR A 121 8.98 -5.63 2.33
C TYR A 121 8.26 -4.63 1.41
N ASN A 122 7.31 -3.87 1.92
CA ASN A 122 6.47 -2.97 1.15
C ASN A 122 7.24 -1.84 0.46
N THR A 123 6.63 -1.34 -0.61
CA THR A 123 7.13 -0.18 -1.36
C THR A 123 6.01 0.80 -1.65
N SER A 124 6.37 2.06 -1.90
CA SER A 124 5.47 3.05 -2.49
C SER A 124 6.27 4.01 -3.36
N LEU A 125 5.71 4.37 -4.51
CA LEU A 125 6.34 5.22 -5.50
C LEU A 125 5.57 6.52 -5.69
N CYS A 126 6.26 7.65 -5.73
CA CYS A 126 5.66 8.92 -6.12
C CYS A 126 6.55 9.72 -7.06
N ARG A 127 5.97 10.70 -7.74
CA ARG A 127 6.69 11.69 -8.52
C ARG A 127 6.86 12.97 -7.71
N ALA A 128 8.10 13.44 -7.55
CA ALA A 128 8.43 14.70 -6.89
C ALA A 128 9.26 15.55 -7.85
N GLU A 129 8.69 16.65 -8.33
CA GLU A 129 9.31 17.56 -9.30
C GLU A 129 9.88 16.82 -10.54
N ASN A 130 11.21 16.67 -10.60
CA ASN A 130 11.89 16.01 -11.71
C ASN A 130 12.33 14.57 -11.43
N ASP A 131 12.11 14.10 -10.20
CA ASP A 131 12.54 12.77 -9.74
C ASP A 131 11.35 11.88 -9.37
N PHE A 132 11.54 10.58 -9.51
CA PHE A 132 10.72 9.56 -8.86
C PHE A 132 11.35 9.23 -7.51
N ILE A 133 10.53 9.13 -6.50
CA ILE A 133 10.95 8.75 -5.15
C ILE A 133 10.28 7.44 -4.80
N LEU A 134 11.10 6.42 -4.58
CA LEU A 134 10.68 5.13 -4.05
C LEU A 134 10.94 5.11 -2.55
N THR A 135 9.90 4.88 -1.76
CA THR A 135 10.09 4.40 -0.39
C THR A 135 10.07 2.89 -0.39
N PHE A 136 10.92 2.28 0.43
CA PHE A 136 11.01 0.84 0.60
C PHE A 136 11.27 0.49 2.06
N GLU A 137 10.65 -0.57 2.49
CA GLU A 137 10.62 -1.02 3.87
C GLU A 137 11.66 -2.10 4.11
N LEU A 138 12.45 -1.96 5.18
CA LEU A 138 13.44 -2.96 5.58
C LEU A 138 13.21 -3.46 7.01
N GLY A 139 13.33 -4.79 7.19
CA GLY A 139 13.33 -5.44 8.49
C GLY A 139 14.71 -5.75 9.04
N ALA A 140 15.76 -5.70 8.20
CA ALA A 140 17.17 -5.94 8.54
C ALA A 140 18.10 -5.24 7.55
N PRO A 141 19.41 -5.04 7.89
CA PRO A 141 20.06 -5.48 9.12
C PRO A 141 19.80 -4.54 10.31
N ALA A 142 19.95 -5.05 11.54
CA ALA A 142 19.60 -4.33 12.77
C ALA A 142 20.36 -3.00 12.97
N GLU A 143 21.62 -2.93 12.53
CA GLU A 143 22.43 -1.71 12.57
C GLU A 143 21.88 -0.59 11.67
N LEU A 144 21.18 -0.97 10.60
CA LEU A 144 20.56 -0.03 9.67
C LEU A 144 19.15 0.36 10.13
N VAL A 145 18.34 -0.62 10.53
CA VAL A 145 16.90 -0.40 10.76
C VAL A 145 16.55 -0.05 12.20
N LYS A 146 17.35 -0.42 13.21
CA LYS A 146 17.05 -0.33 14.65
C LYS A 146 15.73 -1.03 15.04
N VAL A 147 14.61 -0.61 14.47
CA VAL A 147 13.29 -1.24 14.61
C VAL A 147 12.91 -1.84 13.25
N PRO A 148 12.49 -3.11 13.17
CA PRO A 148 12.00 -3.70 11.93
C PRO A 148 10.90 -2.86 11.28
N PHE A 149 10.85 -2.89 9.93
CA PHE A 149 9.95 -2.10 9.11
C PHE A 149 10.27 -0.59 9.08
N THR A 150 11.55 -0.26 9.20
CA THR A 150 12.03 1.10 8.93
C THR A 150 11.98 1.41 7.44
N MET A 151 11.52 2.59 7.10
CA MET A 151 11.43 3.08 5.73
C MET A 151 12.70 3.80 5.30
N PHE A 152 13.14 3.50 4.08
CA PHE A 152 14.24 4.17 3.39
C PHE A 152 13.76 4.72 2.05
N PHE A 153 14.59 5.57 1.42
CA PHE A 153 14.20 6.25 0.20
C PHE A 153 15.28 6.14 -0.88
N ALA A 154 14.84 5.94 -2.11
CA ALA A 154 15.69 6.00 -3.29
C ALA A 154 15.08 6.95 -4.32
N ARG A 155 15.91 7.50 -5.20
CA ARG A 155 15.48 8.38 -6.29
C ARG A 155 15.94 7.87 -7.64
N SER A 156 15.14 8.18 -8.65
CA SER A 156 15.44 7.96 -10.05
C SER A 156 14.86 9.10 -10.89
N ASN A 157 15.51 9.49 -11.99
CA ASN A 157 14.95 10.41 -12.96
C ASN A 157 14.38 9.70 -14.20
N ASP A 158 14.66 8.42 -14.37
CA ASP A 158 14.36 7.64 -15.57
C ASP A 158 13.58 6.33 -15.29
N LEU A 159 13.31 5.99 -13.99
CA LEU A 159 12.73 4.73 -13.53
C LEU A 159 13.58 3.48 -13.80
N LYS A 160 14.83 3.65 -14.20
CA LYS A 160 15.76 2.55 -14.50
C LYS A 160 16.95 2.53 -13.56
N THR A 161 17.54 3.72 -13.35
CA THR A 161 18.70 3.86 -12.49
C THR A 161 18.25 4.44 -11.15
N TRP A 162 18.43 3.69 -10.08
CA TRP A 162 18.01 4.08 -8.74
C TRP A 162 19.20 4.34 -7.82
N HIS A 163 19.11 5.40 -7.05
CA HIS A 163 20.14 5.81 -6.09
C HIS A 163 19.52 5.98 -4.70
N ILE A 164 20.08 5.31 -3.71
CA ILE A 164 19.68 5.50 -2.31
C ILE A 164 19.89 6.96 -1.91
N ILE A 165 18.90 7.56 -1.26
CA ILE A 165 19.04 8.90 -0.70
C ILE A 165 19.65 8.75 0.69
N GLU A 166 20.94 9.06 0.79
CA GLU A 166 21.69 8.87 2.03
C GLU A 166 21.17 9.72 3.18
N ASN A 167 21.26 9.17 4.40
CA ASN A 167 20.82 9.82 5.63
C ASN A 167 19.33 10.18 5.65
N THR A 168 18.51 9.42 4.92
CA THR A 168 17.05 9.52 4.95
C THR A 168 16.47 8.23 5.50
N SER A 169 15.54 8.35 6.44
CA SER A 169 14.76 7.22 6.95
C SER A 169 13.56 7.70 7.75
N PHE A 170 12.59 6.80 7.96
CA PHE A 170 11.45 7.02 8.83
C PHE A 170 11.13 5.75 9.63
N GLY A 171 10.73 5.90 10.90
CA GLY A 171 10.32 4.76 11.73
C GLY A 171 11.47 3.99 12.39
N ARG A 172 12.63 4.61 12.63
CA ARG A 172 13.76 3.94 13.31
C ARG A 172 13.56 3.72 14.81
N ASP A 173 12.65 4.44 15.43
CA ASP A 173 12.44 4.42 16.88
C ASP A 173 11.08 3.84 17.28
N PHE A 174 10.25 3.45 16.30
CA PHE A 174 8.92 2.86 16.51
C PHE A 174 8.50 2.00 15.32
N TYR A 175 7.57 1.08 15.55
CA TYR A 175 7.03 0.24 14.49
C TYR A 175 6.30 1.07 13.44
N THR A 176 6.62 0.82 12.18
CA THR A 176 5.92 1.36 11.02
C THR A 176 5.64 0.23 10.02
N GLY A 177 4.81 0.46 9.03
CA GLY A 177 4.54 -0.50 7.95
C GLY A 177 3.56 0.11 6.96
N GLY A 178 3.27 -0.61 5.86
CA GLY A 178 2.26 -0.23 4.89
C GLY A 178 2.45 1.18 4.32
N PRO A 179 3.60 1.51 3.72
CA PRO A 179 3.92 2.87 3.33
C PRO A 179 3.07 3.38 2.18
N MET A 180 2.56 4.60 2.29
CA MET A 180 2.09 5.37 1.16
C MET A 180 2.79 6.72 1.14
N LEU A 181 3.60 6.98 0.10
CA LEU A 181 4.28 8.25 -0.11
C LEU A 181 3.58 9.06 -1.20
N ARG A 182 3.29 10.34 -0.92
CA ARG A 182 2.73 11.28 -1.89
C ARG A 182 3.49 12.60 -1.83
N TYR A 183 3.61 13.28 -2.96
CA TYR A 183 4.25 14.59 -3.04
C TYR A 183 3.28 15.65 -3.50
N PHE A 184 3.11 16.68 -2.66
CA PHE A 184 2.39 17.92 -3.00
C PHE A 184 3.30 19.09 -2.66
N SER A 185 3.89 19.68 -3.69
CA SER A 185 4.95 20.69 -3.56
C SER A 185 4.66 21.73 -2.48
N PRO A 186 5.59 21.99 -1.56
CA PRO A 186 6.95 21.44 -1.45
C PRO A 186 7.06 20.27 -0.46
N TRP A 187 5.99 19.54 -0.19
CA TRP A 187 5.93 18.56 0.89
C TRP A 187 5.75 17.13 0.39
N PHE A 188 6.51 16.21 0.97
CA PHE A 188 6.21 14.79 1.01
C PHE A 188 5.24 14.52 2.14
N TYR A 189 4.18 13.77 1.88
CA TYR A 189 3.25 13.25 2.86
C TYR A 189 3.44 11.74 2.92
N PHE A 190 3.69 11.25 4.12
CA PHE A 190 3.94 9.84 4.34
C PHE A 190 2.86 9.29 5.29
N PHE A 191 2.05 8.39 4.76
CA PHE A 191 1.05 7.65 5.52
C PHE A 191 1.65 6.32 5.91
N TYR A 192 1.39 5.89 7.13
CA TYR A 192 2.03 4.72 7.69
C TYR A 192 1.23 4.14 8.85
N LEU A 193 1.37 2.84 9.02
CA LEU A 193 0.84 2.09 10.13
C LEU A 193 1.56 2.45 11.42
N HIS A 194 0.81 2.77 12.47
CA HIS A 194 1.34 3.03 13.80
C HIS A 194 0.55 2.28 14.86
N GLY A 195 1.24 1.64 15.80
CA GLY A 195 0.61 0.89 16.87
C GLY A 195 1.40 -0.34 17.31
N SER A 196 0.70 -1.34 17.80
CA SER A 196 1.27 -2.62 18.22
C SER A 196 0.28 -3.77 18.04
N TYR A 197 0.79 -4.99 18.01
CA TYR A 197 -0.03 -6.19 17.97
C TYR A 197 -0.96 -6.39 19.20
N GLU A 198 -0.71 -5.67 20.29
CA GLU A 198 -1.54 -5.73 21.50
C GLU A 198 -2.69 -4.72 21.44
N ASN A 199 -2.39 -3.51 21.01
CA ASN A 199 -3.32 -2.38 21.04
C ASN A 199 -3.99 -2.10 19.70
N GLY A 200 -3.60 -2.86 18.66
CA GLY A 200 -4.03 -2.63 17.30
C GLY A 200 -3.20 -1.56 16.60
N PHE A 201 -3.47 -1.40 15.31
CA PHE A 201 -2.79 -0.46 14.45
C PHE A 201 -3.77 0.56 13.88
N GLN A 202 -3.27 1.74 13.59
CA GLN A 202 -4.01 2.86 13.04
C GLN A 202 -3.16 3.57 12.00
N GLU A 203 -3.81 4.22 11.05
CA GLU A 203 -3.11 5.02 10.05
C GLU A 203 -2.77 6.41 10.57
N TYR A 204 -1.52 6.76 10.41
CA TYR A 204 -0.93 8.04 10.76
C TYR A 204 -0.36 8.72 9.53
N VAL A 205 -0.18 10.04 9.60
CA VAL A 205 0.48 10.81 8.56
C VAL A 205 1.57 11.70 9.16
N ALA A 206 2.70 11.73 8.49
CA ALA A 206 3.79 12.66 8.68
C ALA A 206 4.07 13.42 7.39
N ARG A 207 4.76 14.56 7.47
CA ARG A 207 5.23 15.28 6.29
C ARG A 207 6.69 15.69 6.44
N SER A 208 7.37 15.82 5.30
CA SER A 208 8.77 16.26 5.23
C SER A 208 8.99 17.08 3.97
N ARG A 209 10.00 17.95 3.97
CA ARG A 209 10.47 18.64 2.76
C ARG A 209 11.67 17.96 2.12
N ASP A 210 12.38 17.14 2.87
CA ASP A 210 13.70 16.63 2.51
C ASP A 210 13.88 15.13 2.78
N LEU A 211 12.81 14.43 3.24
CA LEU A 211 12.81 13.00 3.63
C LEU A 211 13.71 12.68 4.83
N LYS A 212 14.19 13.71 5.56
CA LYS A 212 15.04 13.59 6.75
C LYS A 212 14.32 14.02 8.01
N GLU A 213 13.84 15.26 7.98
CA GLU A 213 13.12 15.85 9.10
C GLU A 213 11.61 15.67 8.89
N TRP A 214 10.95 15.02 9.83
CA TRP A 214 9.54 14.67 9.72
C TRP A 214 8.69 15.37 10.78
N GLU A 215 7.62 15.98 10.34
CA GLU A 215 6.60 16.59 11.18
C GLU A 215 5.37 15.66 11.26
N LEU A 216 5.06 15.17 12.45
CA LEU A 216 3.84 14.37 12.66
C LEU A 216 2.60 15.26 12.63
N SER A 217 1.54 14.79 12.02
CA SER A 217 0.26 15.51 12.02
C SER A 217 -0.34 15.54 13.43
N SER A 218 -0.78 16.71 13.86
CA SER A 218 -1.56 16.86 15.10
C SER A 218 -2.98 16.25 15.01
N ARG A 219 -3.36 15.73 13.84
CA ARG A 219 -4.66 15.09 13.56
C ARG A 219 -4.58 13.57 13.54
N ASN A 220 -3.42 13.01 13.79
CA ASN A 220 -3.25 11.56 13.92
C ASN A 220 -4.06 11.01 15.11
N PRO A 221 -4.62 9.80 14.99
CA PRO A 221 -4.67 8.99 13.77
C PRO A 221 -5.63 9.58 12.72
N VAL A 222 -5.33 9.33 11.43
CA VAL A 222 -6.18 9.76 10.31
C VAL A 222 -7.25 8.74 9.98
N LEU A 223 -6.98 7.44 10.23
CA LEU A 223 -7.92 6.34 10.13
C LEU A 223 -7.74 5.39 11.31
N SER A 224 -8.84 4.93 11.90
CA SER A 224 -8.86 4.02 13.07
C SER A 224 -10.01 3.04 12.93
N SER A 225 -9.89 1.86 13.52
CA SER A 225 -10.95 0.85 13.54
C SER A 225 -12.23 1.35 14.22
N ASP A 226 -13.37 1.08 13.59
CA ASP A 226 -14.70 1.31 14.11
C ASP A 226 -15.72 0.36 13.45
N ASP A 227 -17.00 0.52 13.75
CA ASP A 227 -18.05 -0.37 13.23
C ASP A 227 -18.36 -0.16 11.75
N ASP A 228 -18.01 0.99 11.18
CA ASP A 228 -18.20 1.28 9.75
C ASP A 228 -17.31 0.38 8.86
N ASP A 229 -16.23 -0.19 9.40
CA ASP A 229 -15.41 -1.19 8.70
C ASP A 229 -16.23 -2.42 8.28
N ARG A 230 -17.27 -2.78 9.06
CA ARG A 230 -18.14 -3.93 8.84
C ARG A 230 -19.30 -3.69 7.90
N ILE A 231 -19.48 -2.47 7.38
CA ILE A 231 -20.47 -2.19 6.34
C ILE A 231 -20.17 -3.11 5.15
N LEU A 232 -21.18 -3.77 4.63
CA LEU A 232 -21.04 -4.65 3.47
C LEU A 232 -21.16 -3.79 2.21
N ALA A 233 -20.03 -3.43 1.62
CA ALA A 233 -19.98 -2.61 0.41
C ALA A 233 -20.01 -3.44 -0.89
N TYR A 234 -20.02 -4.77 -0.75
CA TYR A 234 -20.08 -5.75 -1.82
C TYR A 234 -21.07 -6.88 -1.44
N PRO A 235 -21.66 -7.60 -2.39
CA PRO A 235 -22.45 -8.78 -2.08
C PRO A 235 -21.56 -9.93 -1.60
N PHE A 236 -21.78 -10.36 -0.36
CA PHE A 236 -21.11 -11.47 0.28
C PHE A 236 -22.10 -12.62 0.51
N ASP A 237 -21.60 -13.84 0.58
CA ASP A 237 -22.42 -14.98 1.02
C ASP A 237 -22.65 -14.97 2.54
N ALA A 238 -23.52 -15.87 3.02
CA ALA A 238 -23.90 -15.90 4.45
C ALA A 238 -22.71 -16.24 5.39
N ALA A 239 -21.76 -17.05 4.95
CA ALA A 239 -20.60 -17.43 5.75
C ALA A 239 -19.59 -16.26 5.82
N GLU A 240 -19.38 -15.57 4.72
CA GLU A 240 -18.53 -14.38 4.65
C GLU A 240 -19.11 -13.24 5.50
N ILE A 241 -20.42 -13.01 5.43
CA ILE A 241 -21.13 -12.02 6.29
C ILE A 241 -20.92 -12.34 7.76
N GLN A 242 -21.04 -13.63 8.15
CA GLN A 242 -20.82 -14.03 9.52
C GLN A 242 -19.37 -13.80 9.95
N GLN A 243 -18.40 -14.11 9.08
CA GLN A 243 -16.99 -13.88 9.33
C GLN A 243 -16.68 -12.38 9.54
N ILE A 244 -17.24 -11.49 8.71
CA ILE A 244 -17.10 -10.04 8.85
C ILE A 244 -17.69 -9.56 10.18
N ARG A 245 -18.86 -10.03 10.56
CA ARG A 245 -19.54 -9.65 11.81
C ARG A 245 -18.79 -10.07 13.05
N ASP A 246 -18.24 -11.29 13.06
CA ASP A 246 -17.56 -11.87 14.22
C ASP A 246 -16.09 -11.47 14.32
N ALA A 247 -15.54 -10.81 13.31
CA ALA A 247 -14.13 -10.43 13.27
C ALA A 247 -13.74 -9.49 14.41
N VAL A 248 -12.58 -9.74 15.00
CA VAL A 248 -11.95 -8.78 15.91
C VAL A 248 -11.40 -7.62 15.10
N ASN A 249 -11.93 -6.42 15.33
CA ASN A 249 -11.54 -5.21 14.64
C ASN A 249 -10.74 -4.30 15.57
N ILE A 250 -9.42 -4.40 15.51
CA ILE A 250 -8.48 -3.58 16.28
C ILE A 250 -7.45 -2.88 15.37
N ASN A 251 -7.64 -3.00 14.05
CA ASN A 251 -6.64 -2.59 13.07
C ASN A 251 -7.27 -1.88 11.88
N ASN A 252 -6.70 -0.75 11.47
CA ASN A 252 -6.81 -0.22 10.13
C ASN A 252 -5.39 0.04 9.62
N SER A 253 -5.03 -0.55 8.48
CA SER A 253 -3.68 -0.55 7.94
C SER A 253 -3.64 -0.50 6.42
N ASP A 254 -2.45 -0.32 5.89
CA ASP A 254 -2.15 -0.40 4.46
C ASP A 254 -3.06 0.51 3.61
N LEU A 255 -3.30 1.73 4.16
CA LEU A 255 -4.07 2.77 3.46
C LEU A 255 -3.32 3.23 2.22
N ASP A 256 -4.01 3.20 1.09
CA ASP A 256 -3.55 3.88 -0.12
C ASP A 256 -4.71 4.64 -0.78
N MET A 257 -4.36 5.65 -1.61
CA MET A 257 -5.38 6.51 -2.22
C MET A 257 -4.97 7.07 -3.57
N CYS A 258 -5.97 7.37 -4.39
CA CYS A 258 -5.85 8.20 -5.58
C CYS A 258 -6.99 9.22 -5.65
N GLU A 259 -6.78 10.29 -6.43
CA GLU A 259 -7.83 11.23 -6.78
C GLU A 259 -8.50 10.82 -8.09
N TRP A 260 -9.83 10.77 -8.11
CA TRP A 260 -10.63 10.56 -9.31
C TRP A 260 -11.96 11.28 -9.21
N GLN A 261 -12.33 12.03 -10.25
CA GLN A 261 -13.59 12.78 -10.35
C GLN A 261 -13.87 13.71 -9.14
N GLY A 262 -12.82 14.34 -8.61
CA GLY A 262 -12.92 15.28 -7.48
C GLY A 262 -13.07 14.64 -6.11
N HIS A 263 -12.89 13.33 -6.01
CA HIS A 263 -12.90 12.59 -4.76
C HIS A 263 -11.59 11.83 -4.55
N LEU A 264 -11.18 11.68 -3.29
CA LEU A 264 -10.18 10.70 -2.90
C LEU A 264 -10.84 9.34 -2.78
N HIS A 265 -10.36 8.38 -3.55
CA HIS A 265 -10.70 6.96 -3.42
C HIS A 265 -9.61 6.28 -2.63
N MET A 266 -10.00 5.54 -1.60
CA MET A 266 -9.10 4.91 -0.65
C MET A 266 -9.39 3.43 -0.54
N THR A 267 -8.35 2.62 -0.41
CA THR A 267 -8.43 1.25 0.08
C THR A 267 -7.61 1.12 1.36
N TYR A 268 -8.03 0.27 2.27
CA TYR A 268 -7.33 -0.04 3.50
C TYR A 268 -7.71 -1.44 3.99
N SER A 269 -6.85 -2.02 4.81
CA SER A 269 -7.13 -3.30 5.45
C SER A 269 -7.63 -3.09 6.88
N TRP A 270 -8.51 -3.96 7.34
CA TRP A 270 -8.94 -4.01 8.74
C TRP A 270 -9.02 -5.44 9.24
N GLY A 271 -9.01 -5.62 10.56
CA GLY A 271 -9.04 -6.91 11.20
C GLY A 271 -8.16 -6.94 12.44
N ASN A 272 -7.32 -7.97 12.60
CA ASN A 272 -6.51 -8.14 13.81
C ASN A 272 -5.00 -8.31 13.57
N GLN A 273 -4.52 -8.23 12.33
CA GLN A 273 -3.13 -8.48 11.94
C GLN A 273 -2.59 -9.87 12.37
N ARG A 274 -3.48 -10.84 12.55
CA ARG A 274 -3.15 -12.21 12.99
C ARG A 274 -3.85 -13.26 12.14
N GLY A 275 -3.95 -13.00 10.84
CA GLY A 275 -4.55 -13.91 9.87
C GLY A 275 -6.05 -13.71 9.63
N THR A 276 -6.66 -12.68 10.21
CA THR A 276 -8.02 -12.26 9.89
C THR A 276 -7.98 -10.83 9.39
N GLU A 277 -8.03 -10.68 8.09
CA GLU A 277 -7.91 -9.41 7.40
C GLU A 277 -9.01 -9.28 6.35
N PHE A 278 -9.48 -8.04 6.17
CA PHE A 278 -10.51 -7.67 5.23
C PHE A 278 -10.07 -6.42 4.48
N LEU A 279 -10.36 -6.38 3.20
CA LEU A 279 -10.17 -5.17 2.40
C LEU A 279 -11.42 -4.31 2.49
N ALA A 280 -11.23 -3.04 2.79
CA ALA A 280 -12.29 -2.04 2.82
C ALA A 280 -11.95 -0.83 1.97
N GLN A 281 -12.96 -0.01 1.73
CA GLN A 281 -12.85 1.23 0.99
C GLN A 281 -13.37 2.43 1.78
N ALA A 282 -12.81 3.59 1.47
CA ALA A 282 -13.24 4.88 2.01
C ALA A 282 -13.14 5.97 0.94
N THR A 283 -13.74 7.12 1.23
CA THR A 283 -13.68 8.29 0.37
C THR A 283 -13.56 9.58 1.17
N ALA A 284 -13.03 10.62 0.52
CA ALA A 284 -13.08 11.98 1.02
C ALA A 284 -13.22 12.96 -0.16
N ASN A 285 -13.77 14.15 0.08
CA ASN A 285 -13.78 15.20 -0.92
C ASN A 285 -12.37 15.78 -1.07
N CYS A 286 -11.94 16.01 -2.31
CA CYS A 286 -10.78 16.86 -2.57
C CYS A 286 -11.13 18.30 -2.20
N CYS A 287 -10.24 18.99 -1.45
CA CYS A 287 -10.43 20.39 -1.04
C CYS A 287 -10.00 21.34 -2.15
#